data_19948dfdeba9d91c948d29f0852e71e2
#
_entry.id   19948dfdeba9d91c948d29f0852e71e2
#
_cell.length_a   1.000
_cell.length_b   1.000
_cell.length_c   1.000
_cell.angle_alpha   90.00
_cell.angle_beta   90.00
_cell.angle_gamma   90.00
#
_symmetry.space_group_name_H-M   'P 1'
#
loop_
_entity.id
_entity.type
_entity.pdbx_description
1 polymer ?
#
loop_
_entity_poly.entity_id
_entity_poly.type
_entity_poly.pdbx_seq_one_letter_code
_entity_poly.pdbx_strand_id
1 'polypeptide(L)'
;QLVFVIDRSVSMAKPFIGGDSNKSEIKSLAARRILKDFISNRPLDMIGIVGFSNSALYGSKITKNRNYTYAAIDAATKSAINQTNIGSGMTAGLFMFSEIATTGSQALVLLSDGAGKISKRVKDRIAQILSEKKINLYWIIIKEPNDPSLFSDNTYLEGREPTIIKLDIFFKSLNTEYQAYEAENPDALSSAIKDIDSKEKRPIEIEKDIPGDNFNPLLLRILLVLLFSLILIKN
;
A
#
# COMPACT_ATOMS: atom_id res chain seq x y z
N GLN A 1 6.93 1.11 -2.62
CA GLN A 1 6.64 0.75 -1.21
C GLN A 1 5.12 0.69 -1.03
N LEU A 2 4.60 -0.45 -0.59
CA LEU A 2 3.17 -0.68 -0.41
C LEU A 2 2.87 -1.05 1.04
N VAL A 3 1.80 -0.50 1.60
CA VAL A 3 1.28 -0.94 2.90
C VAL A 3 -0.18 -1.37 2.72
N PHE A 4 -0.46 -2.63 3.06
CA PHE A 4 -1.83 -3.15 3.11
C PHE A 4 -2.39 -3.01 4.52
N VAL A 5 -3.54 -2.36 4.62
CA VAL A 5 -4.31 -2.17 5.86
C VAL A 5 -5.59 -3.00 5.73
N ILE A 6 -5.63 -4.12 6.43
CA ILE A 6 -6.61 -5.20 6.23
C ILE A 6 -7.59 -5.24 7.39
N ASP A 7 -8.87 -5.13 7.09
CA ASP A 7 -9.95 -5.29 8.04
C ASP A 7 -10.03 -6.75 8.55
N ARG A 8 -10.08 -6.89 9.86
CA ARG A 8 -10.19 -8.17 10.59
C ARG A 8 -11.51 -8.29 11.34
N SER A 9 -12.48 -7.42 11.07
CA SER A 9 -13.79 -7.49 11.69
C SER A 9 -14.48 -8.84 11.39
N VAL A 10 -15.44 -9.21 12.22
CA VAL A 10 -16.16 -10.50 12.09
C VAL A 10 -16.88 -10.61 10.75
N SER A 11 -17.29 -9.50 10.15
CA SER A 11 -17.91 -9.45 8.82
C SER A 11 -16.99 -10.01 7.72
N MET A 12 -15.68 -9.83 7.86
CA MET A 12 -14.68 -10.41 6.94
C MET A 12 -14.59 -11.94 7.02
N ALA A 13 -15.11 -12.57 8.07
CA ALA A 13 -15.21 -14.04 8.18
C ALA A 13 -16.43 -14.62 7.46
N LYS A 14 -17.32 -13.77 6.92
CA LYS A 14 -18.47 -14.20 6.14
C LYS A 14 -18.05 -14.53 4.70
N PRO A 15 -18.80 -15.40 4.01
CA PRO A 15 -18.59 -15.64 2.59
C PRO A 15 -18.98 -14.41 1.75
N PHE A 16 -18.43 -14.29 0.55
CA PHE A 16 -18.98 -13.43 -0.47
C PHE A 16 -20.39 -13.91 -0.84
N ILE A 17 -21.34 -12.97 -0.96
CA ILE A 17 -22.75 -13.27 -1.32
C ILE A 17 -22.94 -13.14 -2.84
N GLY A 18 -22.10 -12.34 -3.51
CA GLY A 18 -22.14 -12.12 -4.96
C GLY A 18 -21.25 -13.15 -5.70
N GLY A 19 -21.85 -13.90 -6.61
CA GLY A 19 -21.17 -14.90 -7.42
C GLY A 19 -21.94 -16.21 -7.51
N ASP A 20 -21.44 -17.15 -8.32
CA ASP A 20 -22.02 -18.49 -8.42
C ASP A 20 -22.07 -19.16 -7.04
N SER A 21 -23.26 -19.53 -6.60
CA SER A 21 -23.55 -20.10 -5.27
C SER A 21 -22.74 -21.37 -4.93
N ASN A 22 -22.09 -21.97 -5.92
CA ASN A 22 -21.23 -23.16 -5.76
C ASN A 22 -19.75 -22.82 -5.40
N LYS A 23 -19.35 -21.55 -5.31
CA LYS A 23 -17.97 -21.12 -5.02
C LYS A 23 -17.91 -19.95 -4.03
N SER A 24 -18.75 -19.98 -3.02
CA SER A 24 -18.75 -18.94 -1.99
C SER A 24 -17.49 -19.03 -1.12
N GLU A 25 -16.47 -18.23 -1.43
CA GLU A 25 -15.24 -18.12 -0.66
C GLU A 25 -15.42 -17.09 0.47
N ILE A 26 -14.85 -17.36 1.65
CA ILE A 26 -14.82 -16.40 2.77
C ILE A 26 -14.00 -15.18 2.38
N LYS A 27 -14.51 -13.95 2.63
CA LYS A 27 -13.88 -12.67 2.26
C LYS A 27 -12.42 -12.59 2.70
N SER A 28 -12.11 -12.92 3.95
CA SER A 28 -10.75 -12.91 4.49
C SER A 28 -9.83 -13.97 3.87
N LEU A 29 -10.35 -15.13 3.48
CA LEU A 29 -9.57 -16.17 2.81
C LEU A 29 -9.26 -15.78 1.35
N ALA A 30 -10.23 -15.22 0.64
CA ALA A 30 -10.02 -14.66 -0.68
C ALA A 30 -8.96 -13.54 -0.65
N ALA A 31 -9.09 -12.60 0.29
CA ALA A 31 -8.11 -11.55 0.50
C ALA A 31 -6.70 -12.11 0.74
N ARG A 32 -6.58 -13.11 1.62
CA ARG A 32 -5.31 -13.80 1.90
C ARG A 32 -4.68 -14.38 0.64
N ARG A 33 -5.45 -15.15 -0.10
CA ARG A 33 -4.99 -15.83 -1.33
C ARG A 33 -4.54 -14.81 -2.37
N ILE A 34 -5.39 -13.83 -2.67
CA ILE A 34 -5.15 -12.83 -3.69
C ILE A 34 -3.94 -11.94 -3.34
N LEU A 35 -3.82 -11.51 -2.07
CA LEU A 35 -2.68 -10.70 -1.63
C LEU A 35 -1.36 -11.49 -1.67
N LYS A 36 -1.37 -12.78 -1.29
CA LYS A 36 -0.16 -13.61 -1.39
C LYS A 36 0.27 -13.82 -2.85
N ASP A 37 -0.68 -14.05 -3.76
CA ASP A 37 -0.40 -14.16 -5.18
C ASP A 37 0.16 -12.85 -5.74
N PHE A 38 -0.47 -11.72 -5.45
CA PHE A 38 0.02 -10.40 -5.82
C PHE A 38 1.47 -10.17 -5.37
N ILE A 39 1.77 -10.46 -4.09
CA ILE A 39 3.09 -10.23 -3.50
C ILE A 39 4.14 -11.16 -4.11
N SER A 40 3.77 -12.40 -4.48
CA SER A 40 4.69 -13.36 -5.12
C SER A 40 5.22 -12.85 -6.45
N ASN A 41 4.40 -12.07 -7.16
CA ASN A 41 4.74 -11.49 -8.47
C ASN A 41 5.51 -10.15 -8.38
N ARG A 42 5.83 -9.69 -7.15
CA ARG A 42 6.52 -8.40 -6.91
C ARG A 42 7.76 -8.56 -6.03
N PRO A 43 8.78 -9.31 -6.46
CA PRO A 43 9.93 -9.68 -5.61
C PRO A 43 10.77 -8.47 -5.16
N LEU A 44 10.75 -7.36 -5.89
CA LEU A 44 11.55 -6.17 -5.60
C LEU A 44 10.86 -5.18 -4.66
N ASP A 45 9.53 -5.29 -4.50
CA ASP A 45 8.77 -4.34 -3.70
C ASP A 45 8.97 -4.56 -2.21
N MET A 46 8.94 -3.45 -1.50
CA MET A 46 8.92 -3.44 -0.04
C MET A 46 7.48 -3.33 0.44
N ILE A 47 7.02 -4.28 1.24
CA ILE A 47 5.62 -4.42 1.60
C ILE A 47 5.47 -4.49 3.12
N GLY A 48 4.58 -3.66 3.66
CA GLY A 48 4.13 -3.68 5.04
C GLY A 48 2.70 -4.17 5.16
N ILE A 49 2.37 -4.81 6.29
CA ILE A 49 1.04 -5.35 6.57
C ILE A 49 0.55 -4.87 7.94
N VAL A 50 -0.64 -4.31 7.95
CA VAL A 50 -1.40 -3.96 9.15
C VAL A 50 -2.75 -4.65 9.10
N GLY A 51 -3.10 -5.39 10.13
CA GLY A 51 -4.49 -5.80 10.36
C GLY A 51 -5.17 -4.81 11.31
N PHE A 52 -6.47 -4.60 11.19
CA PHE A 52 -7.20 -3.81 12.16
C PHE A 52 -8.61 -4.36 12.42
N SER A 53 -9.11 -4.10 13.63
CA SER A 53 -10.49 -4.25 14.02
C SER A 53 -10.84 -3.09 14.97
N ASN A 54 -10.93 -3.29 16.27
CA ASN A 54 -11.03 -2.21 17.25
C ASN A 54 -9.75 -1.36 17.36
N SER A 55 -8.61 -2.02 17.19
CA SER A 55 -7.28 -1.41 17.18
C SER A 55 -6.43 -1.99 16.05
N ALA A 56 -5.34 -1.29 15.71
CA ALA A 56 -4.38 -1.79 14.75
C ALA A 56 -3.54 -2.94 15.33
N LEU A 57 -3.30 -3.95 14.50
CA LEU A 57 -2.33 -5.01 14.71
C LEU A 57 -1.21 -4.84 13.70
N TYR A 58 -0.01 -4.53 14.16
CA TYR A 58 1.16 -4.50 13.29
C TYR A 58 1.54 -5.93 12.90
N GLY A 59 1.32 -6.26 11.63
CA GLY A 59 1.66 -7.58 11.09
C GLY A 59 3.14 -7.66 10.70
N SER A 60 3.58 -6.80 9.78
CA SER A 60 5.00 -6.67 9.41
C SER A 60 5.32 -5.23 9.05
N LYS A 61 6.51 -4.76 9.41
CA LYS A 61 7.08 -3.51 8.87
C LYS A 61 7.27 -3.62 7.37
N ILE A 62 7.46 -2.47 6.70
CA ILE A 62 7.80 -2.43 5.28
C ILE A 62 9.11 -3.18 5.05
N THR A 63 9.06 -4.28 4.33
CA THR A 63 10.20 -5.20 4.14
C THR A 63 10.15 -5.91 2.78
N LYS A 64 11.31 -6.35 2.30
CA LYS A 64 11.43 -7.31 1.18
C LYS A 64 11.34 -8.77 1.63
N ASN A 65 11.33 -9.05 2.93
CA ASN A 65 11.26 -10.42 3.43
C ASN A 65 9.86 -11.00 3.28
N ARG A 66 9.68 -11.87 2.29
CA ARG A 66 8.38 -12.48 1.94
C ARG A 66 7.83 -13.40 3.03
N ASN A 67 8.69 -14.09 3.75
CA ASN A 67 8.24 -14.97 4.83
C ASN A 67 7.54 -14.18 5.95
N TYR A 68 8.11 -13.02 6.34
CA TYR A 68 7.45 -12.13 7.30
C TYR A 68 6.16 -11.54 6.75
N THR A 69 6.15 -11.12 5.48
CA THR A 69 4.96 -10.55 4.85
C THR A 69 3.84 -11.59 4.76
N TYR A 70 4.14 -12.85 4.39
CA TYR A 70 3.14 -13.91 4.31
C TYR A 70 2.58 -14.30 5.69
N ALA A 71 3.44 -14.42 6.69
CA ALA A 71 3.00 -14.67 8.08
C ALA A 71 2.12 -13.53 8.59
N ALA A 72 2.45 -12.28 8.26
CA ALA A 72 1.67 -11.11 8.61
C ALA A 72 0.30 -11.08 7.93
N ILE A 73 0.20 -11.45 6.64
CA ILE A 73 -1.08 -11.61 5.95
C ILE A 73 -1.93 -12.70 6.62
N ASP A 74 -1.33 -13.85 6.98
CA ASP A 74 -2.05 -14.91 7.66
C ASP A 74 -2.61 -14.43 9.00
N ALA A 75 -1.87 -13.63 9.75
CA ALA A 75 -2.34 -13.02 10.99
C ALA A 75 -3.40 -11.95 10.76
N ALA A 76 -3.19 -11.06 9.77
CA ALA A 76 -4.09 -9.95 9.45
C ALA A 76 -5.42 -10.39 8.84
N THR A 77 -5.51 -11.59 8.29
CA THR A 77 -6.74 -12.17 7.74
C THR A 77 -7.46 -13.15 8.66
N LYS A 78 -6.97 -13.34 9.89
CA LYS A 78 -7.73 -14.03 10.93
C LYS A 78 -8.76 -13.08 11.51
N SER A 79 -10.03 -13.49 11.50
CA SER A 79 -11.12 -12.74 12.13
C SER A 79 -10.85 -12.51 13.63
N ALA A 80 -11.21 -11.35 14.14
CA ALA A 80 -10.91 -11.00 15.53
C ALA A 80 -12.15 -10.53 16.31
N ILE A 81 -12.61 -9.28 16.11
CA ILE A 81 -13.57 -8.63 17.00
C ILE A 81 -14.62 -7.90 16.16
N ASN A 82 -15.83 -7.81 16.70
CA ASN A 82 -16.98 -7.18 16.05
C ASN A 82 -16.93 -5.63 16.12
N GLN A 83 -15.81 -5.04 15.72
CA GLN A 83 -15.63 -3.57 15.64
C GLN A 83 -14.69 -3.23 14.51
N THR A 84 -14.92 -2.04 13.89
CA THR A 84 -14.14 -1.58 12.74
C THR A 84 -13.66 -0.14 12.99
N ASN A 85 -12.38 0.01 13.35
CA ASN A 85 -11.72 1.29 13.56
C ASN A 85 -10.73 1.57 12.43
N ILE A 86 -11.24 2.00 11.28
CA ILE A 86 -10.45 2.32 10.09
C ILE A 86 -9.37 3.35 10.40
N GLY A 87 -9.68 4.36 11.22
CA GLY A 87 -8.72 5.40 11.61
C GLY A 87 -7.49 4.84 12.30
N SER A 88 -7.65 3.83 13.17
CA SER A 88 -6.54 3.14 13.82
C SER A 88 -5.68 2.38 12.81
N GLY A 89 -6.32 1.62 11.92
CA GLY A 89 -5.63 0.88 10.86
C GLY A 89 -4.83 1.80 9.93
N MET A 90 -5.48 2.83 9.39
CA MET A 90 -4.82 3.79 8.49
C MET A 90 -3.67 4.53 9.16
N THR A 91 -3.86 5.01 10.40
CA THR A 91 -2.79 5.71 11.13
C THR A 91 -1.58 4.80 11.33
N ALA A 92 -1.79 3.54 11.69
CA ALA A 92 -0.72 2.57 11.85
C ALA A 92 0.00 2.28 10.53
N GLY A 93 -0.76 2.11 9.44
CA GLY A 93 -0.18 1.89 8.10
C GLY A 93 0.64 3.08 7.61
N LEU A 94 0.12 4.29 7.77
CA LEU A 94 0.81 5.53 7.39
C LEU A 94 2.08 5.76 8.20
N PHE A 95 2.07 5.39 9.49
CA PHE A 95 3.24 5.53 10.36
C PHE A 95 4.41 4.68 9.87
N MET A 96 4.17 3.52 9.25
CA MET A 96 5.24 2.68 8.70
C MET A 96 6.10 3.40 7.66
N PHE A 97 5.52 4.29 6.86
CA PHE A 97 6.27 5.10 5.90
C PHE A 97 7.17 6.16 6.57
N SER A 98 6.95 6.46 7.83
CA SER A 98 7.80 7.40 8.59
C SER A 98 9.09 6.74 9.07
N GLU A 99 9.11 5.42 9.15
CA GLU A 99 10.26 4.64 9.64
C GLU A 99 11.24 4.23 8.51
N ILE A 100 10.94 4.56 7.26
CA ILE A 100 11.75 4.12 6.11
C ILE A 100 12.01 5.26 5.14
N ALA A 101 13.20 5.25 4.53
CA ALA A 101 13.51 6.18 3.45
C ALA A 101 12.62 5.93 2.22
N THR A 102 12.17 7.00 1.59
CA THR A 102 11.35 6.91 0.37
C THR A 102 12.21 6.43 -0.80
N THR A 103 11.85 5.30 -1.36
CA THR A 103 12.49 4.73 -2.56
C THR A 103 11.42 4.41 -3.59
N GLY A 104 11.13 5.36 -4.47
CA GLY A 104 10.07 5.23 -5.47
C GLY A 104 8.67 5.61 -4.95
N SER A 105 7.61 5.05 -5.54
CA SER A 105 6.24 5.34 -5.13
C SER A 105 5.90 4.76 -3.77
N GLN A 106 5.00 5.44 -3.06
CA GLN A 106 4.44 4.98 -1.79
C GLN A 106 2.92 4.90 -1.92
N ALA A 107 2.34 3.76 -1.55
CA ALA A 107 0.90 3.60 -1.58
C ALA A 107 0.39 2.83 -0.37
N LEU A 108 -0.75 3.29 0.17
CA LEU A 108 -1.53 2.61 1.18
C LEU A 108 -2.77 2.01 0.54
N VAL A 109 -2.96 0.71 0.70
CA VAL A 109 -4.13 -0.03 0.22
C VAL A 109 -4.98 -0.44 1.42
N LEU A 110 -6.12 0.22 1.58
CA LEU A 110 -7.11 -0.13 2.59
C LEU A 110 -8.05 -1.19 2.03
N LEU A 111 -8.17 -2.32 2.70
CA LEU A 111 -9.11 -3.41 2.41
C LEU A 111 -10.09 -3.55 3.56
N SER A 112 -11.38 -3.26 3.34
CA SER A 112 -12.43 -3.27 4.35
C SER A 112 -13.78 -3.62 3.73
N ASP A 113 -14.65 -4.30 4.47
CA ASP A 113 -16.04 -4.58 4.05
C ASP A 113 -17.05 -3.58 4.61
N GLY A 114 -16.59 -2.55 5.29
CA GLY A 114 -17.45 -1.56 5.89
C GLY A 114 -16.75 -0.23 6.11
N ALA A 115 -17.52 0.71 6.58
CA ALA A 115 -17.03 2.02 6.91
C ALA A 115 -17.11 2.23 8.43
N GLY A 116 -15.99 2.65 9.00
CA GLY A 116 -15.89 3.08 10.39
C GLY A 116 -15.92 4.60 10.50
N LYS A 117 -16.41 5.11 11.63
CA LYS A 117 -16.31 6.54 11.93
C LYS A 117 -14.88 6.89 12.29
N ILE A 118 -14.35 7.95 11.67
CA ILE A 118 -13.02 8.50 11.98
C ILE A 118 -13.25 9.86 12.68
N SER A 119 -12.63 10.06 13.85
CA SER A 119 -12.70 11.34 14.55
C SER A 119 -11.99 12.44 13.75
N LYS A 120 -12.40 13.70 13.94
CA LYS A 120 -11.79 14.85 13.25
C LYS A 120 -10.26 14.87 13.42
N ARG A 121 -9.77 14.73 14.65
CA ARG A 121 -8.31 14.72 14.95
C ARG A 121 -7.56 13.65 14.15
N VAL A 122 -8.15 12.46 13.99
CA VAL A 122 -7.53 11.36 13.21
C VAL A 122 -7.59 11.66 11.72
N LYS A 123 -8.69 12.24 11.22
CA LYS A 123 -8.79 12.71 9.83
C LYS A 123 -7.72 13.73 9.49
N ASP A 124 -7.54 14.75 10.34
CA ASP A 124 -6.52 15.79 10.15
C ASP A 124 -5.11 15.18 10.12
N ARG A 125 -4.83 14.21 10.99
CA ARG A 125 -3.53 13.50 11.01
C ARG A 125 -3.29 12.65 9.76
N ILE A 126 -4.31 11.93 9.29
CA ILE A 126 -4.25 11.15 8.05
C ILE A 126 -3.98 12.07 6.86
N ALA A 127 -4.72 13.17 6.76
CA ALA A 127 -4.57 14.16 5.69
C ALA A 127 -3.14 14.75 5.66
N GLN A 128 -2.62 15.12 6.82
CA GLN A 128 -1.28 15.65 6.97
C GLN A 128 -0.23 14.65 6.44
N ILE A 129 -0.23 13.40 6.92
CA ILE A 129 0.79 12.41 6.55
C ILE A 129 0.72 12.06 5.05
N LEU A 130 -0.48 11.86 4.50
CA LEU A 130 -0.67 11.55 3.09
C LEU A 130 -0.12 12.66 2.19
N SER A 131 -0.42 13.92 2.52
CA SER A 131 0.04 15.08 1.76
C SER A 131 1.56 15.28 1.87
N GLU A 132 2.12 15.26 3.09
CA GLU A 132 3.54 15.48 3.33
C GLU A 132 4.43 14.43 2.64
N LYS A 133 3.98 13.18 2.63
CA LYS A 133 4.75 12.05 2.08
C LYS A 133 4.36 11.66 0.65
N LYS A 134 3.34 12.31 0.08
CA LYS A 134 2.82 11.99 -1.26
C LYS A 134 2.48 10.50 -1.43
N ILE A 135 1.79 9.94 -0.43
CA ILE A 135 1.38 8.54 -0.42
C ILE A 135 0.05 8.40 -1.15
N ASN A 136 0.00 7.58 -2.20
CA ASN A 136 -1.24 7.26 -2.91
C ASN A 136 -2.16 6.43 -2.00
N LEU A 137 -3.47 6.68 -2.08
CA LEU A 137 -4.47 5.99 -1.29
C LEU A 137 -5.40 5.17 -2.20
N TYR A 138 -5.45 3.88 -1.97
CA TYR A 138 -6.40 2.97 -2.60
C TYR A 138 -7.33 2.38 -1.57
N TRP A 139 -8.63 2.39 -1.84
CA TRP A 139 -9.61 1.78 -0.97
C TRP A 139 -10.39 0.69 -1.72
N ILE A 140 -10.20 -0.56 -1.33
CA ILE A 140 -10.95 -1.69 -1.83
C ILE A 140 -12.05 -2.03 -0.83
N ILE A 141 -13.29 -1.84 -1.24
CA ILE A 141 -14.48 -2.09 -0.45
C ILE A 141 -15.00 -3.47 -0.82
N ILE A 142 -14.96 -4.39 0.13
CA ILE A 142 -15.58 -5.70 -0.02
C ILE A 142 -17.06 -5.55 0.29
N LYS A 143 -17.87 -5.49 -0.75
CA LYS A 143 -19.27 -5.09 -0.71
C LYS A 143 -20.20 -6.30 -0.76
N GLU A 144 -21.34 -6.19 -0.08
CA GLU A 144 -22.48 -7.09 -0.29
C GLU A 144 -23.44 -6.50 -1.35
N PRO A 145 -24.24 -7.32 -2.05
CA PRO A 145 -25.07 -6.82 -3.17
C PRO A 145 -26.05 -5.70 -2.81
N ASN A 146 -26.49 -5.63 -1.54
CA ASN A 146 -27.44 -4.62 -1.05
C ASN A 146 -26.77 -3.42 -0.36
N ASP A 147 -25.44 -3.38 -0.31
CA ASP A 147 -24.73 -2.26 0.28
C ASP A 147 -24.79 -1.03 -0.62
N PRO A 148 -24.76 0.18 -0.04
CA PRO A 148 -24.67 1.41 -0.83
C PRO A 148 -23.43 1.39 -1.73
N SER A 149 -23.60 1.75 -3.01
CA SER A 149 -22.51 1.87 -3.94
C SER A 149 -21.97 3.30 -3.99
N LEU A 150 -20.64 3.45 -4.03
CA LEU A 150 -19.97 4.74 -4.26
C LEU A 150 -20.21 5.27 -5.68
N PHE A 151 -20.53 4.38 -6.61
CA PHE A 151 -20.66 4.67 -8.05
C PHE A 151 -22.14 4.79 -8.50
N SER A 152 -23.09 4.71 -7.56
CA SER A 152 -24.51 4.91 -7.88
C SER A 152 -24.88 6.40 -7.77
N ASP A 153 -25.80 6.83 -8.64
CA ASP A 153 -26.33 8.21 -8.65
C ASP A 153 -27.30 8.52 -7.48
N ASN A 154 -27.08 7.93 -6.32
CA ASN A 154 -27.91 8.14 -5.16
C ASN A 154 -27.70 9.54 -4.59
N THR A 155 -28.76 10.36 -4.64
CA THR A 155 -28.79 11.67 -3.98
C THR A 155 -29.16 11.48 -2.51
N TYR A 156 -28.23 11.78 -1.62
CA TYR A 156 -28.48 11.78 -0.17
C TYR A 156 -28.72 13.22 0.31
N LEU A 157 -29.61 13.35 1.29
CA LEU A 157 -29.76 14.65 2.00
C LEU A 157 -28.46 14.89 2.80
N GLU A 158 -27.98 16.12 2.80
CA GLU A 158 -26.77 16.53 3.53
C GLU A 158 -26.82 16.07 5.00
N GLY A 159 -25.78 15.42 5.44
CA GLY A 159 -25.65 14.85 6.78
C GLY A 159 -26.33 13.49 6.99
N ARG A 160 -27.11 12.99 6.03
CA ARG A 160 -27.76 11.66 6.08
C ARG A 160 -27.12 10.61 5.20
N GLU A 161 -25.98 10.92 4.61
CA GLU A 161 -25.22 9.99 3.78
C GLU A 161 -24.78 8.77 4.61
N PRO A 162 -24.79 7.56 4.03
CA PRO A 162 -24.18 6.38 4.64
C PRO A 162 -22.72 6.63 5.04
N THR A 163 -22.25 5.95 6.07
CA THR A 163 -20.87 6.15 6.58
C THR A 163 -19.81 5.89 5.50
N ILE A 164 -20.07 4.94 4.60
CA ILE A 164 -19.18 4.64 3.47
C ILE A 164 -19.05 5.83 2.51
N ILE A 165 -20.15 6.50 2.19
CA ILE A 165 -20.16 7.70 1.35
C ILE A 165 -19.41 8.85 2.04
N LYS A 166 -19.66 9.08 3.34
CA LYS A 166 -18.93 10.10 4.12
C LYS A 166 -17.43 9.86 4.14
N LEU A 167 -17.01 8.60 4.16
CA LEU A 167 -15.61 8.23 4.15
C LEU A 167 -14.99 8.46 2.77
N ASP A 168 -15.70 8.13 1.70
CA ASP A 168 -15.30 8.39 0.32
C ASP A 168 -15.15 9.90 0.05
N ILE A 169 -16.12 10.71 0.47
CA ILE A 169 -16.05 12.18 0.38
C ILE A 169 -14.81 12.69 1.12
N PHE A 170 -14.52 12.16 2.30
CA PHE A 170 -13.32 12.52 3.05
C PHE A 170 -12.06 12.14 2.27
N PHE A 171 -11.95 10.93 1.73
CA PHE A 171 -10.78 10.50 0.96
C PHE A 171 -10.59 11.31 -0.32
N LYS A 172 -11.67 11.65 -1.02
CA LYS A 172 -11.64 12.54 -2.19
C LYS A 172 -11.20 13.97 -1.87
N SER A 173 -11.40 14.42 -0.62
CA SER A 173 -10.94 15.74 -0.17
C SER A 173 -9.45 15.82 0.18
N LEU A 174 -8.75 14.69 0.21
CA LEU A 174 -7.33 14.64 0.54
C LEU A 174 -6.47 15.13 -0.63
N ASN A 175 -5.38 15.81 -0.32
CA ASN A 175 -4.40 16.24 -1.32
C ASN A 175 -3.44 15.10 -1.67
N THR A 176 -3.98 14.02 -2.23
CA THR A 176 -3.24 12.84 -2.69
C THR A 176 -4.00 12.12 -3.79
N GLU A 177 -3.32 11.29 -4.58
CA GLU A 177 -4.01 10.39 -5.51
C GLU A 177 -4.85 9.39 -4.71
N TYR A 178 -6.15 9.39 -4.98
CA TYR A 178 -7.11 8.51 -4.35
C TYR A 178 -7.94 7.76 -5.38
N GLN A 179 -8.12 6.47 -5.16
CA GLN A 179 -9.06 5.66 -5.94
C GLN A 179 -9.75 4.61 -5.07
N ALA A 180 -11.07 4.51 -5.23
CA ALA A 180 -11.90 3.47 -4.64
C ALA A 180 -12.21 2.36 -5.65
N TYR A 181 -12.38 1.14 -5.14
CA TYR A 181 -12.84 -0.05 -5.86
C TYR A 181 -13.92 -0.74 -5.04
N GLU A 182 -14.92 -1.27 -5.71
CA GLU A 182 -15.92 -2.15 -5.09
C GLU A 182 -15.68 -3.59 -5.55
N ALA A 183 -15.65 -4.53 -4.61
CA ALA A 183 -15.44 -5.94 -4.85
C ALA A 183 -16.58 -6.76 -4.23
N GLU A 184 -17.48 -7.25 -5.06
CA GLU A 184 -18.63 -8.09 -4.66
C GLU A 184 -18.30 -9.58 -4.68
N ASN A 185 -17.15 -9.95 -5.26
CA ASN A 185 -16.67 -11.32 -5.38
C ASN A 185 -15.13 -11.35 -5.47
N PRO A 186 -14.52 -12.56 -5.37
CA PRO A 186 -13.06 -12.69 -5.45
C PRO A 186 -12.44 -12.20 -6.76
N ASP A 187 -13.14 -12.30 -7.88
CA ASP A 187 -12.62 -11.86 -9.18
C ASP A 187 -12.55 -10.35 -9.26
N ALA A 188 -13.58 -9.63 -8.74
CA ALA A 188 -13.56 -8.18 -8.63
C ALA A 188 -12.43 -7.70 -7.70
N LEU A 189 -12.20 -8.39 -6.57
CA LEU A 189 -11.07 -8.11 -5.69
C LEU A 189 -9.73 -8.31 -6.40
N SER A 190 -9.57 -9.40 -7.15
CA SER A 190 -8.37 -9.67 -7.94
C SER A 190 -8.15 -8.59 -9.00
N SER A 191 -9.21 -8.13 -9.66
CA SER A 191 -9.15 -7.08 -10.68
C SER A 191 -8.75 -5.73 -10.08
N ALA A 192 -9.29 -5.35 -8.93
CA ALA A 192 -8.88 -4.15 -8.19
C ALA A 192 -7.38 -4.17 -7.85
N ILE A 193 -6.89 -5.28 -7.33
CA ILE A 193 -5.47 -5.45 -6.98
C ILE A 193 -4.59 -5.38 -8.25
N LYS A 194 -5.01 -5.95 -9.38
CA LYS A 194 -4.26 -5.85 -10.65
C LYS A 194 -4.22 -4.42 -11.20
N ASP A 195 -5.29 -3.67 -11.05
CA ASP A 195 -5.31 -2.27 -11.48
C ASP A 195 -4.37 -1.40 -10.62
N ILE A 196 -4.38 -1.59 -9.31
CA ILE A 196 -3.41 -0.97 -8.40
C ILE A 196 -1.98 -1.36 -8.79
N ASP A 197 -1.74 -2.65 -9.13
CA ASP A 197 -0.45 -3.15 -9.61
C ASP A 197 0.05 -2.35 -10.81
N SER A 198 -0.83 -2.13 -11.79
CA SER A 198 -0.47 -1.43 -13.02
C SER A 198 -0.12 0.04 -12.78
N LYS A 199 -0.79 0.70 -11.81
CA LYS A 199 -0.58 2.11 -11.47
C LYS A 199 0.69 2.33 -10.65
N GLU A 200 1.02 1.38 -9.78
CA GLU A 200 2.18 1.48 -8.88
C GLU A 200 3.47 0.86 -9.46
N LYS A 201 3.40 0.22 -10.63
CA LYS A 201 4.58 -0.21 -11.39
C LYS A 201 5.20 0.98 -12.08
N ARG A 202 6.12 1.66 -11.41
CA ARG A 202 7.03 2.60 -12.08
C ARG A 202 8.30 1.85 -12.49
N PRO A 203 8.87 2.13 -13.69
CA PRO A 203 10.19 1.60 -14.03
C PRO A 203 11.18 2.05 -12.95
N ILE A 204 11.90 1.11 -12.38
CA ILE A 204 13.03 1.41 -11.50
C ILE A 204 14.11 1.95 -12.42
N GLU A 205 14.33 3.26 -12.42
CA GLU A 205 15.56 3.82 -12.95
C GLU A 205 16.68 3.34 -12.03
N ILE A 206 17.34 2.27 -12.44
CA ILE A 206 18.60 1.86 -11.82
C ILE A 206 19.61 2.88 -12.31
N GLU A 207 19.91 3.88 -11.50
CA GLU A 207 21.08 4.70 -11.66
C GLU A 207 22.29 3.73 -11.56
N LYS A 208 22.71 3.25 -12.73
CA LYS A 208 23.90 2.44 -12.84
C LYS A 208 25.05 3.41 -12.66
N ASP A 209 25.63 3.43 -11.46
CA ASP A 209 26.95 4.03 -11.28
C ASP A 209 27.89 3.36 -12.29
N ILE A 210 28.01 3.97 -13.45
CA ILE A 210 29.06 3.61 -14.39
C ILE A 210 30.31 4.15 -13.74
N PRO A 211 31.24 3.29 -13.28
CA PRO A 211 32.51 3.77 -12.75
C PRO A 211 33.11 4.68 -13.81
N GLY A 212 33.19 5.97 -13.52
CA GLY A 212 33.84 6.91 -14.43
C GLY A 212 35.24 6.39 -14.75
N ASP A 213 35.67 6.58 -15.99
CA ASP A 213 37.00 6.19 -16.42
C ASP A 213 38.02 6.67 -15.38
N ASN A 214 38.70 5.72 -14.78
CA ASN A 214 39.64 6.00 -13.70
C ASN A 214 40.90 6.60 -14.33
N PHE A 215 40.98 7.91 -14.46
CA PHE A 215 42.10 8.64 -15.04
C PHE A 215 43.37 8.58 -14.14
N ASN A 216 43.26 8.07 -12.93
CA ASN A 216 44.43 7.91 -12.02
C ASN A 216 45.64 7.26 -12.63
N PRO A 217 45.53 6.13 -13.40
CA PRO A 217 46.70 5.51 -14.02
C PRO A 217 47.31 6.36 -15.14
N LEU A 218 46.50 7.15 -15.86
CA LEU A 218 46.97 8.05 -16.90
C LEU A 218 47.76 9.23 -16.28
N LEU A 219 47.18 9.85 -15.25
CA LEU A 219 47.83 10.93 -14.50
C LEU A 219 49.15 10.48 -13.87
N LEU A 220 49.18 9.26 -13.32
CA LEU A 220 50.39 8.68 -12.76
C LEU A 220 51.49 8.48 -13.81
N ARG A 221 51.14 8.02 -15.02
CA ARG A 221 52.09 7.87 -16.13
C ARG A 221 52.67 9.22 -16.62
N ILE A 222 51.81 10.23 -16.73
CA ILE A 222 52.23 11.59 -17.09
C ILE A 222 53.17 12.15 -16.04
N LEU A 223 52.84 11.99 -14.77
CA LEU A 223 53.70 12.42 -13.65
C LEU A 223 55.07 11.75 -13.68
N LEU A 224 55.12 10.43 -13.94
CA LEU A 224 56.39 9.67 -14.05
C LEU A 224 57.24 10.16 -15.22
N VAL A 225 56.65 10.45 -16.39
CA VAL A 225 57.38 10.98 -17.56
C VAL A 225 57.94 12.35 -17.26
N LEU A 226 57.20 13.24 -16.61
CA LEU A 226 57.66 14.56 -16.20
C LEU A 226 58.80 14.50 -15.18
N LEU A 227 58.71 13.59 -14.23
CA LEU A 227 59.80 13.34 -13.24
C LEU A 227 61.10 12.85 -13.90
N PHE A 228 60.96 11.95 -14.87
CA PHE A 228 62.09 11.40 -15.60
C PHE A 228 62.77 12.46 -16.46
N SER A 229 62.00 13.32 -17.12
CA SER A 229 62.51 14.46 -17.91
C SER A 229 63.27 15.46 -17.04
N LEU A 230 62.77 15.78 -15.86
CA LEU A 230 63.40 16.66 -14.88
C LEU A 230 64.76 16.12 -14.37
N ILE A 231 64.88 14.82 -14.20
CA ILE A 231 66.13 14.16 -13.78
C ILE A 231 67.16 14.25 -14.92
N LEU A 232 66.75 14.07 -16.18
CA LEU A 232 67.64 14.16 -17.34
C LEU A 232 68.16 15.58 -17.63
N ILE A 233 67.39 16.61 -17.27
CA ILE A 233 67.81 18.02 -17.47
C ILE A 233 68.78 18.49 -16.37
N LYS A 234 68.79 17.80 -15.22
CA LYS A 234 69.60 18.14 -14.05
C LYS A 234 70.98 17.45 -14.03
N ASN A 235 71.20 16.48 -14.91
CA ASN A 235 72.50 15.81 -15.15
C ASN A 235 73.10 16.36 -16.47
#